data_3d13aec7163740cdc4da9132d7bc3bec
#
_entry.id   3d13aec7163740cdc4da9132d7bc3bec
#
_cell.length_a   1.000
_cell.length_b   1.000
_cell.length_c   1.000
_cell.angle_alpha   90.00
_cell.angle_beta   90.00
_cell.angle_gamma   90.00
#
_symmetry.space_group_name_H-M   'P 1'
#
loop_
_entity.id
_entity.type
_entity.pdbx_description
1 polymer ?
#
loop_
_entity_poly.entity_id
_entity_poly.type
_entity_poly.pdbx_seq_one_letter_code
_entity_poly.pdbx_strand_id
1 'polypeptide(L)'
;MCFFAHSQIEVIQYNAGWNSSNDVQWCNDLIDCEIDYIDIAAKPKQQVKYKIEVVPTIIIFDDGEEIERFEADISFAIQATEEDVQAYIDEILANKF
;
A
#
# COMPACT_ATOMS: atom_id res chain seq x y z
N MET A 1 -5.05 16.77 22.60
CA MET A 1 -4.98 16.43 22.04
C MET A 1 -5.12 16.07 21.09
N CYS A 2 -5.02 16.06 20.76
CA CYS A 2 -5.02 15.55 19.96
C CYS A 2 -5.13 15.29 19.11
N PHE A 3 -5.03 15.23 18.87
CA PHE A 3 -5.07 14.89 18.11
C PHE A 3 -5.29 14.40 17.31
N PHE A 4 -5.24 14.07 17.46
CA PHE A 4 -5.26 13.48 16.65
C PHE A 4 -6.06 13.24 15.63
N ALA A 5 -5.97 13.30 15.42
CA ALA A 5 -7.08 13.36 14.50
C ALA A 5 -6.76 12.90 13.10
N HIS A 6 -5.55 12.73 12.71
CA HIS A 6 -5.23 12.19 11.40
C HIS A 6 -4.92 10.71 11.51
N SER A 7 -5.06 10.03 10.37
CA SER A 7 -4.86 8.60 10.31
C SER A 7 -3.41 8.22 10.51
N GLN A 8 -3.19 7.14 11.24
CA GLN A 8 -1.87 6.50 11.33
C GLN A 8 -1.69 5.47 10.21
N ILE A 9 -2.69 5.27 9.39
CA ILE A 9 -2.66 4.28 8.33
C ILE A 9 -2.01 4.87 7.09
N GLU A 10 -1.04 4.13 6.56
CA GLU A 10 -0.34 4.50 5.35
C GLU A 10 -0.43 3.34 4.37
N VAL A 11 -0.77 3.63 3.13
CA VAL A 11 -0.82 2.64 2.06
C VAL A 11 0.24 3.02 1.05
N ILE A 12 1.19 2.12 0.82
CA ILE A 12 2.28 2.39 -0.11
C ILE A 12 2.19 1.40 -1.25
N GLN A 13 2.18 1.91 -2.47
CA GLN A 13 2.30 1.11 -3.67
C GLN A 13 3.77 1.10 -4.10
N TYR A 14 4.35 -0.10 -4.16
CA TYR A 14 5.71 -0.30 -4.64
C TYR A 14 5.62 -0.84 -6.07
N ASN A 15 6.27 -0.15 -6.99
CA ASN A 15 6.33 -0.61 -8.37
C ASN A 15 7.70 -0.20 -8.93
N ALA A 16 7.93 -0.48 -10.19
CA ALA A 16 9.16 -0.08 -10.87
C ALA A 16 8.78 0.68 -12.12
N GLY A 17 9.62 1.66 -12.49
CA GLY A 17 9.32 2.49 -13.65
C GLY A 17 9.08 1.68 -14.92
N TRP A 18 9.85 0.57 -15.10
CA TRP A 18 9.67 -0.27 -16.26
C TRP A 18 8.32 -0.99 -16.30
N ASN A 19 7.61 -1.03 -15.15
CA ASN A 19 6.31 -1.69 -15.01
C ASN A 19 5.19 -0.69 -14.76
N SER A 20 5.41 0.59 -15.08
CA SER A 20 4.44 1.64 -14.71
C SER A 20 3.10 1.47 -15.39
N SER A 21 3.04 0.77 -16.53
CA SER A 21 1.75 0.52 -17.20
C SER A 21 0.84 -0.35 -16.35
N ASN A 22 1.38 -1.02 -15.34
CA ASN A 22 0.61 -1.85 -14.41
C ASN A 22 0.41 -1.16 -13.05
N ASP A 23 0.63 0.15 -12.97
CA ASP A 23 0.34 0.89 -11.74
C ASP A 23 -1.12 0.71 -11.36
N VAL A 24 -1.35 0.56 -10.06
CA VAL A 24 -2.70 0.39 -9.53
C VAL A 24 -3.30 1.78 -9.33
N GLN A 25 -4.15 2.19 -10.27
CA GLN A 25 -4.66 3.55 -10.30
C GLN A 25 -5.61 3.86 -9.14
N TRP A 26 -6.40 2.86 -8.73
CA TRP A 26 -7.40 3.09 -7.68
C TRP A 26 -6.77 3.29 -6.30
N CYS A 27 -5.48 3.08 -6.14
CA CYS A 27 -4.83 3.39 -4.87
C CYS A 27 -5.05 4.84 -4.47
N ASN A 28 -5.12 5.74 -5.44
CA ASN A 28 -5.30 7.16 -5.17
C ASN A 28 -6.71 7.49 -4.71
N ASP A 29 -7.64 6.54 -4.80
CA ASP A 29 -9.03 6.75 -4.42
C ASP A 29 -9.33 6.20 -3.02
N LEU A 30 -8.36 5.55 -2.37
CA LEU A 30 -8.55 5.05 -1.01
C LEU A 30 -8.71 6.23 -0.05
N ILE A 31 -9.55 6.03 0.96
CA ILE A 31 -9.85 7.11 1.92
C ILE A 31 -9.44 6.67 3.33
N ASP A 32 -9.31 7.66 4.22
CA ASP A 32 -8.98 7.49 5.63
C ASP A 32 -7.59 6.91 5.83
N CYS A 33 -6.69 7.20 4.91
CA CYS A 33 -5.30 6.75 4.97
C CYS A 33 -4.43 7.73 4.20
N GLU A 34 -3.12 7.65 4.43
CA GLU A 34 -2.14 8.35 3.61
C GLU A 34 -1.69 7.42 2.50
N ILE A 35 -1.45 7.97 1.32
CA ILE A 35 -1.10 7.17 0.15
C ILE A 35 0.24 7.63 -0.38
N ASP A 36 1.12 6.67 -0.67
CA ASP A 36 2.44 6.98 -1.21
C ASP A 36 2.77 5.98 -2.31
N TYR A 37 3.74 6.33 -3.12
CA TYR A 37 4.22 5.52 -4.24
C TYR A 37 5.72 5.48 -4.20
N ILE A 38 6.29 4.29 -4.26
CA ILE A 38 7.74 4.13 -4.25
C ILE A 38 8.17 3.33 -5.49
N ASP A 39 9.06 3.94 -6.28
CA ASP A 39 9.70 3.26 -7.40
C ASP A 39 10.92 2.53 -6.85
N ILE A 40 10.85 1.20 -6.77
CA ILE A 40 11.93 0.42 -6.18
C ILE A 40 13.19 0.42 -7.05
N ALA A 41 13.07 0.71 -8.35
CA ALA A 41 14.24 0.84 -9.20
C ALA A 41 15.04 2.08 -8.83
N ALA A 42 14.34 3.16 -8.43
CA ALA A 42 14.98 4.39 -7.96
C ALA A 42 15.41 4.30 -6.51
N LYS A 43 14.74 3.44 -5.73
CA LYS A 43 14.99 3.31 -4.29
C LYS A 43 15.20 1.84 -3.91
N PRO A 44 16.32 1.24 -4.35
CA PRO A 44 16.54 -0.19 -4.12
C PRO A 44 16.65 -0.57 -2.64
N LYS A 45 17.03 0.37 -1.77
CA LYS A 45 17.08 0.09 -0.34
C LYS A 45 15.69 -0.16 0.25
N GLN A 46 14.67 0.49 -0.31
CA GLN A 46 13.30 0.25 0.11
C GLN A 46 12.85 -1.14 -0.31
N GLN A 47 13.26 -1.57 -1.49
CA GLN A 47 12.95 -2.92 -1.95
C GLN A 47 13.49 -3.97 -0.99
N VAL A 48 14.74 -3.80 -0.56
CA VAL A 48 15.38 -4.74 0.35
C VAL A 48 14.74 -4.69 1.73
N LYS A 49 14.51 -3.48 2.23
CA LYS A 49 13.97 -3.28 3.57
C LYS A 49 12.62 -3.96 3.75
N TYR A 50 11.75 -3.85 2.75
CA TYR A 50 10.39 -4.38 2.84
C TYR A 50 10.22 -5.67 2.06
N LYS A 51 11.31 -6.23 1.52
CA LYS A 51 11.31 -7.53 0.83
C LYS A 51 10.28 -7.55 -0.29
N ILE A 52 10.37 -6.54 -1.17
CA ILE A 52 9.48 -6.47 -2.33
C ILE A 52 10.03 -7.41 -3.39
N GLU A 53 9.33 -8.50 -3.64
CA GLU A 53 9.76 -9.56 -4.55
C GLU A 53 9.05 -9.51 -5.89
N VAL A 54 7.86 -8.93 -5.90
CA VAL A 54 7.06 -8.80 -7.12
C VAL A 54 6.52 -7.38 -7.18
N VAL A 55 6.18 -6.92 -8.38
CA VAL A 55 5.62 -5.59 -8.56
C VAL A 55 4.39 -5.67 -9.45
N PRO A 56 3.39 -4.85 -9.19
CA PRO A 56 3.28 -3.97 -8.04
C PRO A 56 2.97 -4.74 -6.75
N THR A 57 3.36 -4.17 -5.62
CA THR A 57 3.00 -4.66 -4.29
C THR A 57 2.43 -3.48 -3.52
N ILE A 58 1.30 -3.70 -2.84
CA ILE A 58 0.67 -2.68 -2.02
C ILE A 58 0.75 -3.15 -0.58
N ILE A 59 1.27 -2.30 0.31
CA ILE A 59 1.38 -2.63 1.73
C ILE A 59 0.60 -1.61 2.54
N ILE A 60 -0.21 -2.12 3.48
CA ILE A 60 -0.90 -1.30 4.45
C ILE A 60 -0.08 -1.29 5.73
N PHE A 61 0.29 -0.10 6.19
CA PHE A 61 0.99 0.10 7.46
C PHE A 61 0.06 0.78 8.44
N ASP A 62 0.15 0.39 9.70
CA ASP A 62 -0.54 1.06 10.79
C ASP A 62 0.51 1.47 11.81
N ASP A 63 0.72 2.77 11.93
CA ASP A 63 1.70 3.35 12.84
C ASP A 63 3.10 2.77 12.56
N GLY A 64 3.42 2.60 11.27
CA GLY A 64 4.71 2.12 10.82
C GLY A 64 4.86 0.62 10.77
N GLU A 65 3.86 -0.12 11.23
CA GLU A 65 3.91 -1.58 11.25
C GLU A 65 3.13 -2.14 10.07
N GLU A 66 3.74 -3.07 9.35
CA GLU A 66 3.07 -3.72 8.22
C GLU A 66 1.92 -4.60 8.73
N ILE A 67 0.71 -4.33 8.22
CA ILE A 67 -0.49 -5.07 8.63
C ILE A 67 -0.88 -6.08 7.56
N GLU A 68 -0.82 -5.68 6.29
CA GLU A 68 -1.22 -6.55 5.20
C GLU A 68 -0.52 -6.12 3.93
N ARG A 69 -0.26 -7.08 3.04
CA ARG A 69 0.29 -6.74 1.73
C ARG A 69 -0.47 -7.51 0.66
N PHE A 70 -0.55 -6.88 -0.50
CA PHE A 70 -1.21 -7.42 -1.68
C PHE A 70 -0.16 -7.46 -2.79
N GLU A 71 0.18 -8.65 -3.25
CA GLU A 71 1.26 -8.83 -4.21
C GLU A 71 0.69 -9.24 -5.56
N ALA A 72 1.35 -8.74 -6.62
CA ALA A 72 0.97 -9.10 -7.98
C ALA A 72 1.23 -10.58 -8.23
N ASP A 73 0.48 -11.14 -9.15
CA ASP A 73 0.72 -12.49 -9.64
C ASP A 73 1.78 -12.48 -10.75
N ILE A 74 1.96 -13.59 -11.42
CA ILE A 74 2.99 -13.72 -12.45
C ILE A 74 2.72 -12.85 -13.67
N SER A 75 1.51 -12.32 -13.81
CA SER A 75 1.17 -11.39 -14.90
C SER A 75 1.39 -9.93 -14.52
N PHE A 76 1.98 -9.68 -13.35
CA PHE A 76 2.19 -8.34 -12.78
C PHE A 76 0.88 -7.62 -12.49
N ALA A 77 -0.18 -8.38 -12.19
CA ALA A 77 -1.49 -7.84 -11.86
C ALA A 77 -1.87 -8.17 -10.43
N ILE A 78 -2.36 -7.16 -9.70
CA ILE A 78 -2.88 -7.37 -8.34
C ILE A 78 -4.33 -7.79 -8.47
N GLN A 79 -4.68 -8.91 -7.82
CA GLN A 79 -6.04 -9.45 -7.85
C GLN A 79 -6.96 -8.75 -6.87
N ALA A 80 -6.39 -8.16 -5.81
CA ALA A 80 -7.18 -7.42 -4.84
C ALA A 80 -7.82 -6.20 -5.52
N THR A 81 -9.01 -5.85 -5.08
CA THR A 81 -9.73 -4.70 -5.61
C THR A 81 -9.62 -3.52 -4.65
N GLU A 82 -10.05 -2.35 -5.10
CA GLU A 82 -10.15 -1.18 -4.25
C GLU A 82 -10.98 -1.48 -3.00
N GLU A 83 -12.09 -2.18 -3.19
CA GLU A 83 -12.97 -2.55 -2.08
C GLU A 83 -12.28 -3.47 -1.08
N ASP A 84 -11.46 -4.40 -1.57
CA ASP A 84 -10.74 -5.31 -0.68
C ASP A 84 -9.79 -4.54 0.22
N VAL A 85 -9.02 -3.63 -0.36
CA VAL A 85 -8.03 -2.87 0.39
C VAL A 85 -8.71 -1.88 1.33
N GLN A 86 -9.77 -1.21 0.86
CA GLN A 86 -10.51 -0.27 1.69
C GLN A 86 -11.13 -0.98 2.89
N ALA A 87 -11.60 -2.22 2.71
CA ALA A 87 -12.19 -2.99 3.79
C ALA A 87 -11.17 -3.25 4.90
N TYR A 88 -9.91 -3.53 4.56
CA TYR A 88 -8.87 -3.69 5.56
C TYR A 88 -8.63 -2.41 6.33
N ILE A 89 -8.57 -1.28 5.63
CA ILE A 89 -8.39 0.02 6.27
C ILE A 89 -9.53 0.29 7.24
N ASP A 90 -10.75 0.07 6.80
CA ASP A 90 -11.95 0.30 7.60
C ASP A 90 -11.96 -0.59 8.84
N GLU A 91 -11.52 -1.83 8.70
CA GLU A 91 -11.46 -2.77 9.81
C GLU A 91 -10.42 -2.34 10.84
N ILE A 92 -9.24 -1.89 10.38
CA ILE A 92 -8.20 -1.40 11.28
C ILE A 92 -8.75 -0.23 12.10
N LEU A 93 -9.43 0.70 11.43
CA LEU A 93 -9.97 1.88 12.09
C LEU A 93 -11.09 1.51 13.07
N ALA A 94 -11.94 0.55 12.70
CA ALA A 94 -13.01 0.10 13.56
C ALA A 94 -12.47 -0.51 14.86
N ASN A 95 -11.32 -1.19 14.78
CA ASN A 95 -10.73 -1.83 15.95
C ASN A 95 -10.02 -0.85 16.87
N LYS A 96 -9.81 0.41 16.43
CA LYS A 96 -9.19 1.44 17.27
C LYS A 96 -10.20 2.17 18.13
N PHE A 97 -11.45 2.10 17.79
CA PHE A 97 -12.54 2.82 18.44
C PHE A 97 -13.64 1.85 18.90
#